data_10521935d335c48ca12c1d1e44effdb2
#
_entry.id   10521935d335c48ca12c1d1e44effdb2
#
_cell.length_a   1.000
_cell.length_b   1.000
_cell.length_c   1.000
_cell.angle_alpha   90.00
_cell.angle_beta   90.00
_cell.angle_gamma   90.00
#
_symmetry.space_group_name_H-M   'P 1'
#
loop_
_entity.id
_entity.type
_entity.pdbx_description
1 polymer ?
#
loop_
_entity_poly.entity_id
_entity_poly.type
_entity_poly.pdbx_seq_one_letter_code
_entity_poly.pdbx_strand_id
1 'polypeptide(L)'
;MIFGVGTDILELARIQETYNRFGEHFVHRILMEEEREQFRRSKWPVRYLAMHFAAKEATVKAMGTGFSHGMWIRDVGIVNNDWGRPEIIWSGRGQDVCDQLGIGGGHVSLSDDAGLILAFAVLMQA
;
A
#
# COMPACT_ATOMS: atom_id res chain seq x y z
N MET A 1 -0.71 -13.12 17.69
CA MET A 1 -0.57 -11.81 18.35
C MET A 1 -0.22 -10.75 17.32
N ILE A 2 -0.53 -9.52 17.63
CA ILE A 2 -0.20 -8.40 16.77
C ILE A 2 1.32 -8.20 16.76
N PHE A 3 1.90 -8.12 15.56
CA PHE A 3 3.30 -7.76 15.37
C PHE A 3 3.48 -6.24 15.44
N GLY A 4 2.64 -5.50 14.74
CA GLY A 4 2.73 -4.04 14.69
C GLY A 4 1.51 -3.42 14.05
N VAL A 5 1.37 -2.11 14.28
CA VAL A 5 0.33 -1.29 13.68
C VAL A 5 0.94 -0.08 13.00
N GLY A 6 0.29 0.40 11.97
CA GLY A 6 0.74 1.58 11.26
C GLY A 6 -0.43 2.37 10.70
N THR A 7 -0.26 3.66 10.64
CA THR A 7 -1.24 4.56 10.05
C THR A 7 -0.54 5.50 9.08
N ASP A 8 -1.28 5.97 8.10
CA ASP A 8 -0.82 7.00 7.21
C ASP A 8 -2.00 7.88 6.82
N ILE A 9 -1.72 9.16 6.63
CA ILE A 9 -2.70 10.12 6.15
C ILE A 9 -2.05 10.96 5.07
N LEU A 10 -2.77 11.19 3.96
CA LEU A 10 -2.26 12.02 2.89
C LEU A 10 -3.39 12.80 2.21
N GLU A 11 -3.00 13.89 1.57
CA GLU A 11 -3.92 14.70 0.78
C GLU A 11 -3.99 14.15 -0.64
N LEU A 12 -5.22 13.90 -1.11
CA LEU A 12 -5.47 13.45 -2.48
C LEU A 12 -4.86 14.41 -3.51
N ALA A 13 -4.91 15.71 -3.23
CA ALA A 13 -4.37 16.74 -4.12
C ALA A 13 -2.88 16.54 -4.42
N ARG A 14 -2.11 16.04 -3.47
CA ARG A 14 -0.67 15.78 -3.67
C ARG A 14 -0.44 14.66 -4.66
N ILE A 15 -1.25 13.63 -4.60
CA ILE A 15 -1.16 12.51 -5.55
C ILE A 15 -1.64 12.96 -6.94
N GLN A 16 -2.70 13.77 -6.99
CA GLN A 16 -3.17 14.34 -8.25
C GLN A 16 -2.07 15.13 -8.95
N GLU A 17 -1.38 15.99 -8.19
CA GLU A 17 -0.27 16.80 -8.72
C GLU A 17 0.86 15.94 -9.25
N THR A 18 1.25 14.91 -8.51
CA THR A 18 2.32 13.99 -8.89
C THR A 18 1.93 13.19 -10.15
N TYR A 19 0.69 12.71 -10.20
CA TYR A 19 0.19 11.96 -11.36
C TYR A 19 0.11 12.86 -12.60
N ASN A 20 -0.35 14.10 -12.44
CA ASN A 20 -0.39 15.06 -13.55
C ASN A 20 1.01 15.32 -14.12
N ARG A 21 2.02 15.35 -13.24
CA ARG A 21 3.39 15.65 -13.62
C ARG A 21 4.12 14.46 -14.24
N PHE A 22 3.95 13.26 -13.71
CA PHE A 22 4.74 12.09 -14.09
C PHE A 22 3.94 10.99 -14.78
N GLY A 23 2.62 11.01 -14.69
CA GLY A 23 1.74 10.06 -15.39
C GLY A 23 2.09 8.60 -15.12
N GLU A 24 2.21 7.82 -16.20
CA GLU A 24 2.49 6.39 -16.13
C GLU A 24 3.80 6.05 -15.43
N HIS A 25 4.77 6.95 -15.49
CA HIS A 25 6.05 6.76 -14.81
C HIS A 25 5.84 6.62 -13.30
N PHE A 26 4.97 7.45 -12.72
CA PHE A 26 4.61 7.38 -11.31
C PHE A 26 3.87 6.08 -10.99
N VAL A 27 2.93 5.67 -11.85
CA VAL A 27 2.19 4.41 -11.70
C VAL A 27 3.14 3.23 -11.61
N HIS A 28 4.06 3.12 -12.56
CA HIS A 28 5.05 2.03 -12.60
C HIS A 28 6.00 2.05 -11.41
N ARG A 29 6.31 3.24 -10.91
CA ARG A 29 7.23 3.38 -9.79
C ARG A 29 6.63 2.86 -8.48
N ILE A 30 5.34 3.06 -8.25
CA ILE A 30 4.74 2.76 -6.94
C ILE A 30 3.91 1.48 -6.90
N LEU A 31 3.43 0.98 -8.04
CA LEU A 31 2.54 -0.18 -8.08
C LEU A 31 3.27 -1.45 -8.51
N MET A 32 2.98 -2.55 -7.81
CA MET A 32 3.30 -3.89 -8.26
C MET A 32 2.46 -4.23 -9.51
N GLU A 33 2.88 -5.23 -10.26
CA GLU A 33 2.18 -5.63 -11.48
C GLU A 33 0.71 -5.97 -11.21
N GLU A 34 0.43 -6.71 -10.16
CA GLU A 34 -0.94 -7.09 -9.77
C GLU A 34 -1.80 -5.86 -9.47
N GLU A 35 -1.21 -4.85 -8.83
CA GLU A 35 -1.90 -3.58 -8.59
C GLU A 35 -2.16 -2.82 -9.88
N ARG A 36 -1.21 -2.83 -10.82
CA ARG A 36 -1.38 -2.18 -12.12
C ARG A 36 -2.52 -2.80 -12.92
N GLU A 37 -2.72 -4.11 -12.79
CA GLU A 37 -3.84 -4.79 -13.43
C GLU A 37 -5.18 -4.23 -12.95
N GLN A 38 -5.35 -4.06 -11.66
CA GLN A 38 -6.58 -3.48 -11.11
C GLN A 38 -6.67 -1.99 -11.41
N PHE A 39 -5.55 -1.29 -11.42
CA PHE A 39 -5.48 0.14 -11.73
C PHE A 39 -6.04 0.44 -13.13
N ARG A 40 -5.71 -0.38 -14.12
CA ARG A 40 -6.17 -0.18 -15.51
C ARG A 40 -7.70 -0.22 -15.63
N ARG A 41 -8.38 -0.89 -14.70
CA ARG A 41 -9.85 -1.01 -14.67
C ARG A 41 -10.51 -0.02 -13.74
N SER A 42 -9.73 0.79 -13.06
CA SER A 42 -10.27 1.76 -12.10
C SER A 42 -10.88 2.96 -12.81
N LYS A 43 -12.05 3.39 -12.33
CA LYS A 43 -12.72 4.62 -12.81
C LYS A 43 -12.13 5.87 -12.18
N TRP A 44 -11.38 5.73 -11.09
CA TRP A 44 -10.86 6.83 -10.28
C TRP A 44 -9.35 6.64 -10.08
N PRO A 45 -8.54 6.88 -11.13
CA PRO A 45 -7.12 6.52 -11.09
C PRO A 45 -6.34 7.24 -9.99
N VAL A 46 -6.60 8.51 -9.75
CA VAL A 46 -5.86 9.25 -8.71
C VAL A 46 -6.22 8.74 -7.32
N ARG A 47 -7.51 8.50 -7.08
CA ARG A 47 -7.97 7.92 -5.81
C ARG A 47 -7.36 6.54 -5.58
N TYR A 48 -7.28 5.72 -6.63
CA TYR A 48 -6.65 4.40 -6.56
C TYR A 48 -5.18 4.53 -6.13
N LEU A 49 -4.43 5.40 -6.81
CA LEU A 49 -3.02 5.63 -6.49
C LEU A 49 -2.84 6.13 -5.06
N ALA A 50 -3.68 7.06 -4.63
CA ALA A 50 -3.61 7.63 -3.28
C ALA A 50 -3.90 6.58 -2.21
N MET A 51 -4.93 5.76 -2.41
CA MET A 51 -5.28 4.68 -1.51
C MET A 51 -4.14 3.66 -1.37
N HIS A 52 -3.57 3.27 -2.51
CA HIS A 52 -2.49 2.29 -2.53
C HIS A 52 -1.21 2.84 -1.91
N PHE A 53 -0.87 4.08 -2.20
CA PHE A 53 0.29 4.73 -1.59
C PHE A 53 0.16 4.79 -0.07
N ALA A 54 -0.98 5.26 0.44
CA ALA A 54 -1.23 5.34 1.88
C ALA A 54 -1.20 3.96 2.54
N ALA A 55 -1.80 2.95 1.90
CA ALA A 55 -1.82 1.58 2.45
C ALA A 55 -0.41 0.99 2.54
N LYS A 56 0.43 1.23 1.54
CA LYS A 56 1.83 0.77 1.55
C LYS A 56 2.63 1.44 2.66
N GLU A 57 2.46 2.76 2.83
CA GLU A 57 3.09 3.51 3.91
C GLU A 57 2.67 2.97 5.28
N ALA A 58 1.36 2.78 5.49
CA ALA A 58 0.85 2.25 6.75
C ALA A 58 1.40 0.85 7.03
N THR A 59 1.48 0.01 5.99
CA THR A 59 1.96 -1.36 6.12
C THR A 59 3.43 -1.41 6.52
N VAL A 60 4.30 -0.64 5.88
CA VAL A 60 5.73 -0.65 6.24
C VAL A 60 5.99 0.03 7.58
N LYS A 61 5.14 0.95 8.01
CA LYS A 61 5.18 1.47 9.38
C LYS A 61 4.85 0.36 10.38
N ALA A 62 3.84 -0.46 10.06
CA ALA A 62 3.47 -1.60 10.90
C ALA A 62 4.59 -2.64 10.97
N MET A 63 5.39 -2.79 9.90
CA MET A 63 6.57 -3.65 9.89
C MET A 63 7.68 -3.10 10.80
N GLY A 64 7.70 -1.80 11.02
CA GLY A 64 8.78 -1.12 11.72
C GLY A 64 9.97 -0.80 10.83
N THR A 65 9.89 -1.06 9.53
CA THR A 65 10.98 -0.84 8.58
C THR A 65 10.90 0.49 7.88
N GLY A 66 9.69 1.02 7.67
CA GLY A 66 9.49 2.05 6.67
C GLY A 66 9.93 1.53 5.30
N PHE A 67 10.17 2.41 4.35
CA PHE A 67 10.76 2.03 3.06
C PHE A 67 12.28 2.07 3.15
N SER A 68 12.80 1.24 4.06
CA SER A 68 14.23 1.03 4.27
C SER A 68 14.41 -0.40 4.79
N HIS A 69 15.62 -0.75 5.19
CA HIS A 69 15.90 -2.08 5.74
C HIS A 69 15.46 -3.22 4.83
N GLY A 70 15.64 -3.04 3.51
CA GLY A 70 15.32 -4.06 2.52
C GLY A 70 13.91 -3.97 1.95
N MET A 71 13.09 -3.01 2.38
CA MET A 71 11.74 -2.80 1.85
C MET A 71 11.69 -1.62 0.89
N TRP A 72 11.22 -1.89 -0.32
CA TRP A 72 10.96 -0.90 -1.35
C TRP A 72 9.46 -0.83 -1.59
N ILE A 73 9.00 0.27 -2.20
CA ILE A 73 7.57 0.51 -2.38
C ILE A 73 6.85 -0.58 -3.20
N ARG A 74 7.58 -1.27 -4.08
CA ARG A 74 7.02 -2.40 -4.87
C ARG A 74 7.25 -3.76 -4.22
N ASP A 75 7.74 -3.81 -2.99
CA ASP A 75 7.84 -5.06 -2.23
C ASP A 75 6.56 -5.36 -1.45
N VAL A 76 5.66 -4.41 -1.36
CA VAL A 76 4.33 -4.54 -0.77
C VAL A 76 3.30 -4.00 -1.75
N GLY A 77 2.16 -4.64 -1.80
CA GLY A 77 1.05 -4.21 -2.65
C GLY A 77 -0.29 -4.47 -2.00
N ILE A 78 -1.30 -3.86 -2.56
CA ILE A 78 -2.68 -4.00 -2.10
C ILE A 78 -3.53 -4.37 -3.31
N VAL A 79 -4.24 -5.47 -3.20
CA VAL A 79 -5.22 -5.87 -4.21
C VAL A 79 -6.58 -6.02 -3.55
N ASN A 80 -7.62 -5.65 -4.27
CA ASN A 80 -8.98 -5.82 -3.78
C ASN A 80 -9.49 -7.19 -4.18
N ASN A 81 -10.09 -7.91 -3.22
CA ASN A 81 -10.75 -9.18 -3.53
C ASN A 81 -12.10 -8.93 -4.21
N ASP A 82 -12.85 -9.98 -4.50
CA ASP A 82 -14.14 -9.89 -5.20
C ASP A 82 -15.20 -9.09 -4.44
N TRP A 83 -15.02 -8.93 -3.13
CA TRP A 83 -15.91 -8.15 -2.28
C TRP A 83 -15.48 -6.69 -2.15
N GLY A 84 -14.35 -6.31 -2.81
CA GLY A 84 -13.76 -4.99 -2.69
C GLY A 84 -12.91 -4.78 -1.44
N ARG A 85 -12.67 -5.86 -0.69
CA ARG A 85 -11.83 -5.79 0.52
C ARG A 85 -10.36 -5.74 0.13
N PRO A 86 -9.59 -4.76 0.65
CA PRO A 86 -8.16 -4.70 0.36
C PRO A 86 -7.39 -5.82 1.06
N GLU A 87 -6.49 -6.45 0.34
CA GLU A 87 -5.62 -7.52 0.84
C GLU A 87 -4.17 -7.17 0.54
N ILE A 88 -3.29 -7.43 1.51
CA ILE A 88 -1.85 -7.18 1.35
C ILE A 88 -1.23 -8.33 0.58
N ILE A 89 -0.42 -7.96 -0.42
CA ILE A 89 0.43 -8.91 -1.15
C ILE A 89 1.89 -8.48 -1.03
N TRP A 90 2.79 -9.43 -1.20
CA TRP A 90 4.23 -9.18 -1.05
C TRP A 90 4.97 -9.65 -2.30
N SER A 91 6.04 -8.96 -2.66
CA SER A 91 7.03 -9.49 -3.60
C SER A 91 7.81 -10.62 -2.91
N GLY A 92 8.63 -11.35 -3.68
CA GLY A 92 9.53 -12.34 -3.09
C GLY A 92 10.42 -11.74 -2.02
N ARG A 93 11.01 -10.58 -2.29
CA ARG A 93 11.85 -9.87 -1.32
C ARG A 93 11.05 -9.39 -0.11
N GLY A 94 9.86 -8.86 -0.32
CA GLY A 94 8.98 -8.43 0.77
C GLY A 94 8.60 -9.60 1.68
N GLN A 95 8.30 -10.76 1.10
CA GLN A 95 8.00 -11.97 1.86
C GLN A 95 9.22 -12.42 2.68
N ASP A 96 10.41 -12.34 2.12
CA ASP A 96 11.63 -12.70 2.84
C ASP A 96 11.84 -11.80 4.06
N VAL A 97 11.58 -10.51 3.92
CA VAL A 97 11.67 -9.57 5.06
C VAL A 97 10.62 -9.92 6.12
N CYS A 98 9.38 -10.22 5.70
CA CYS A 98 8.34 -10.66 6.63
C CYS A 98 8.78 -11.92 7.39
N ASP A 99 9.34 -12.89 6.69
CA ASP A 99 9.80 -14.14 7.31
C ASP A 99 10.91 -13.88 8.34
N GLN A 100 11.86 -13.00 8.00
CA GLN A 100 12.94 -12.63 8.91
C GLN A 100 12.44 -11.93 10.17
N LEU A 101 11.39 -11.12 10.03
CA LEU A 101 10.82 -10.38 11.15
C LEU A 101 9.79 -11.17 11.95
N GLY A 102 9.36 -12.32 11.45
CA GLY A 102 8.34 -13.13 12.10
C GLY A 102 6.91 -12.63 11.86
N ILE A 103 6.67 -12.04 10.69
CA ILE A 103 5.34 -11.55 10.29
C ILE A 103 4.63 -12.63 9.51
N GLY A 104 3.42 -13.00 9.93
CA GLY A 104 2.62 -14.03 9.28
C GLY A 104 1.56 -13.53 8.31
N GLY A 105 1.23 -12.27 8.37
CA GLY A 105 0.22 -11.66 7.51
C GLY A 105 -0.33 -10.40 8.14
N GLY A 106 -1.44 -9.88 7.60
CA GLY A 106 -2.00 -8.67 8.15
C GLY A 106 -3.27 -8.20 7.45
N HIS A 107 -3.73 -7.05 7.89
CA HIS A 107 -4.95 -6.43 7.40
C HIS A 107 -4.72 -4.94 7.21
N VAL A 108 -5.40 -4.37 6.22
CA VAL A 108 -5.42 -2.92 6.01
C VAL A 108 -6.86 -2.44 5.92
N SER A 109 -7.07 -1.22 6.38
CA SER A 109 -8.34 -0.52 6.24
C SER A 109 -8.06 0.86 5.68
N LEU A 110 -8.92 1.32 4.79
CA LEU A 110 -8.76 2.58 4.07
C LEU A 110 -10.03 3.40 4.19
N SER A 111 -9.86 4.69 4.36
CA SER A 111 -10.98 5.64 4.39
C SER A 111 -10.58 6.89 3.63
N ASP A 112 -11.56 7.54 3.03
CA ASP A 112 -11.36 8.85 2.41
C ASP A 112 -12.51 9.78 2.75
N ASP A 113 -12.15 11.02 3.05
CA ASP A 113 -13.13 12.07 3.35
C ASP A 113 -12.45 13.42 3.18
N ALA A 114 -13.19 14.38 2.65
CA ALA A 114 -12.76 15.78 2.54
C ALA A 114 -11.38 15.94 1.89
N GLY A 115 -11.07 15.12 0.88
CA GLY A 115 -9.79 15.19 0.17
C GLY A 115 -8.62 14.54 0.91
N LEU A 116 -8.89 13.83 1.99
CA LEU A 116 -7.88 13.11 2.77
C LEU A 116 -8.05 11.61 2.60
N ILE A 117 -6.93 10.92 2.54
CA ILE A 117 -6.87 9.46 2.54
C ILE A 117 -6.25 9.03 3.86
N LEU A 118 -6.90 8.10 4.55
CA LEU A 118 -6.40 7.51 5.79
C LEU A 118 -6.22 6.01 5.57
N ALA A 119 -5.07 5.50 5.96
CA ALA A 119 -4.80 4.06 5.95
C ALA A 119 -4.41 3.59 7.34
N PHE A 120 -4.84 2.39 7.68
CA PHE A 120 -4.49 1.73 8.92
C PHE A 120 -4.11 0.28 8.61
N ALA A 121 -2.97 -0.16 9.11
CA ALA A 121 -2.49 -1.51 8.90
C ALA A 121 -2.22 -2.20 10.24
N VAL A 122 -2.57 -3.48 10.31
CA VAL A 122 -2.26 -4.35 11.44
C VAL A 122 -1.56 -5.57 10.89
N LEU A 123 -0.35 -5.82 11.34
CA LEU A 123 0.41 -7.03 10.98
C LEU A 123 0.42 -7.99 12.15
N MET A 124 0.33 -9.28 11.82
CA MET A 124 0.22 -10.35 12.81
C MET A 124 1.53 -11.13 12.85
N GLN A 125 1.85 -11.64 14.03
CA GLN A 125 2.99 -12.56 14.17
C GLN A 125 2.68 -13.89 13.47
N ALA A 126 3.73 -14.47 12.90
CA ALA A 126 3.62 -15.77 12.28
C ALA A 126 3.33 -16.87 13.33
#